data_184f7659a21b43e83150cff07f3b1b49
#
_entry.id   184f7659a21b43e83150cff07f3b1b49
#
_cell.length_a   1.000
_cell.length_b   1.000
_cell.length_c   1.000
_cell.angle_alpha   90.00
_cell.angle_beta   90.00
_cell.angle_gamma   90.00
#
_symmetry.space_group_name_H-M   'P 1'
#
loop_
_entity.id
_entity.type
_entity.pdbx_description
1 polymer ?
#
loop_
_entity_poly.entity_id
_entity_poly.type
_entity_poly.pdbx_seq_one_letter_code
_entity_poly.pdbx_strand_id
1 'polypeptide(L)'
;MGSRRMAVGGVMRVAAVFPGQGSQCVGMGCEVAERSERARELFDRAALVLGYDLLALQRNGPEERLRETEFSQPAIFTTNLALYAAVGDRLEPVVTAGHSFAELCSLVIARSLEFEQALRIVAERGRAMQAAARIARGGMSAVLGLEAEQVRGVLERERANLGGRVGLANFNSPTQIVISGDYDAVQAAAAAMLDAGAKRVVALNVSGAWHSELMEPALEPLRAVVEASDFGMPNIDVISNVDGRPYRDVATIKRNLIRSVVDEVRWHDTAQRILEYTPGLVVEFGASNVLGALMKRMAGAPATIVVSDFGGVERLQALLDAPAEANV
;
A
#
# COMPACT_ATOMS: atom_id res chain seq x y z
N MET A 1 27.38 19.40 -10.95
CA MET A 1 28.36 18.30 -10.96
C MET A 1 27.73 17.12 -10.20
N GLY A 2 27.08 16.22 -10.94
CA GLY A 2 26.35 15.10 -10.39
C GLY A 2 27.28 13.95 -10.05
N SER A 3 27.35 13.60 -8.80
CA SER A 3 28.09 12.43 -8.31
C SER A 3 27.33 11.16 -8.72
N ARG A 4 27.75 10.53 -9.82
CA ARG A 4 27.42 9.15 -10.15
C ARG A 4 28.10 8.24 -9.11
N ARG A 5 27.32 7.64 -8.21
CA ARG A 5 27.77 6.46 -7.48
C ARG A 5 27.24 5.23 -8.18
N MET A 6 28.08 4.71 -9.06
CA MET A 6 27.87 3.44 -9.75
C MET A 6 28.23 2.26 -8.83
N ALA A 7 27.53 1.15 -9.05
CA ALA A 7 27.72 -0.11 -8.36
C ALA A 7 29.16 -0.62 -8.45
N VAL A 8 29.71 -1.00 -7.32
CA VAL A 8 30.90 -1.85 -7.27
C VAL A 8 30.39 -3.28 -7.25
N GLY A 9 30.50 -3.99 -8.41
CA GLY A 9 30.15 -5.42 -8.52
C GLY A 9 28.67 -5.71 -8.85
N GLY A 10 28.26 -5.38 -10.05
CA GLY A 10 27.35 -6.21 -10.90
C GLY A 10 25.86 -6.37 -10.57
N VAL A 11 25.35 -6.25 -9.37
CA VAL A 11 23.94 -6.53 -9.05
C VAL A 11 23.15 -5.21 -8.87
N MET A 12 22.08 -5.07 -9.64
CA MET A 12 21.19 -3.90 -9.53
C MET A 12 20.47 -3.93 -8.18
N ARG A 13 20.66 -2.88 -7.37
CA ARG A 13 19.95 -2.74 -6.08
C ARG A 13 18.50 -2.30 -6.34
N VAL A 14 17.55 -3.15 -6.01
CA VAL A 14 16.12 -2.91 -6.27
C VAL A 14 15.39 -2.68 -4.96
N ALA A 15 14.48 -1.69 -4.93
CA ALA A 15 13.45 -1.58 -3.91
C ALA A 15 12.12 -2.08 -4.48
N ALA A 16 11.42 -2.97 -3.77
CA ALA A 16 10.09 -3.45 -4.15
C ALA A 16 9.01 -2.70 -3.37
N VAL A 17 8.02 -2.13 -4.07
CA VAL A 17 6.90 -1.44 -3.43
C VAL A 17 5.56 -1.97 -3.93
N PHE A 18 4.55 -1.97 -3.04
CA PHE A 18 3.25 -2.55 -3.30
C PHE A 18 2.14 -1.52 -3.05
N PRO A 19 1.29 -1.20 -4.08
CA PRO A 19 0.19 -0.27 -3.93
C PRO A 19 -0.95 -0.87 -3.10
N GLY A 20 -1.71 0.01 -2.44
CA GLY A 20 -2.86 -0.34 -1.63
C GLY A 20 -4.20 -0.17 -2.37
N GLN A 21 -5.25 0.01 -1.57
CA GLN A 21 -6.63 0.17 -2.06
C GLN A 21 -6.76 1.38 -2.99
N GLY A 22 -7.61 1.23 -4.03
CA GLY A 22 -7.74 2.19 -5.12
C GLY A 22 -6.96 1.79 -6.38
N SER A 23 -6.13 0.72 -6.31
CA SER A 23 -5.41 0.17 -7.45
C SER A 23 -6.19 -0.95 -8.18
N GLN A 24 -7.31 -1.45 -7.60
CA GLN A 24 -8.08 -2.56 -8.16
C GLN A 24 -8.84 -2.15 -9.45
N CYS A 25 -8.89 -3.09 -10.38
CA CYS A 25 -9.73 -3.01 -11.57
C CYS A 25 -10.15 -4.42 -12.01
N VAL A 26 -11.28 -4.52 -12.72
CA VAL A 26 -11.70 -5.78 -13.34
C VAL A 26 -10.64 -6.20 -14.36
N GLY A 27 -10.28 -7.48 -14.36
CA GLY A 27 -9.23 -8.06 -15.20
C GLY A 27 -7.83 -8.07 -14.57
N MET A 28 -7.59 -7.34 -13.45
CA MET A 28 -6.29 -7.35 -12.81
C MET A 28 -5.87 -8.77 -12.41
N GLY A 29 -4.59 -9.11 -12.59
CA GLY A 29 -4.03 -10.41 -12.23
C GLY A 29 -4.38 -11.55 -13.18
N CYS A 30 -5.38 -11.39 -14.08
CA CYS A 30 -5.83 -12.49 -14.94
C CYS A 30 -4.76 -12.93 -15.94
N GLU A 31 -4.14 -12.01 -16.67
CA GLU A 31 -3.09 -12.32 -17.64
C GLU A 31 -1.88 -12.97 -16.98
N VAL A 32 -1.42 -12.43 -15.83
CA VAL A 32 -0.27 -13.00 -15.13
C VAL A 32 -0.56 -14.42 -14.61
N ALA A 33 -1.79 -14.69 -14.15
CA ALA A 33 -2.21 -16.02 -13.73
C ALA A 33 -2.30 -17.02 -14.90
N GLU A 34 -2.60 -16.54 -16.10
CA GLU A 34 -2.64 -17.38 -17.31
C GLU A 34 -1.24 -17.73 -17.85
N ARG A 35 -0.29 -16.80 -17.70
CA ARG A 35 1.05 -16.91 -18.31
C ARG A 35 2.14 -17.36 -17.35
N SER A 36 1.91 -17.34 -16.04
CA SER A 36 2.87 -17.73 -14.99
C SER A 36 2.27 -18.77 -14.06
N GLU A 37 2.87 -19.96 -14.02
CA GLU A 37 2.49 -21.02 -13.09
C GLU A 37 2.60 -20.55 -11.62
N ARG A 38 3.71 -19.89 -11.26
CA ARG A 38 3.91 -19.34 -9.91
C ARG A 38 2.81 -18.34 -9.49
N ALA A 39 2.36 -17.51 -10.43
CA ALA A 39 1.25 -16.59 -10.19
C ALA A 39 -0.08 -17.33 -10.03
N ARG A 40 -0.34 -18.34 -10.88
CA ARG A 40 -1.52 -19.16 -10.83
C ARG A 40 -1.67 -19.87 -9.49
N GLU A 41 -0.60 -20.50 -9.01
CA GLU A 41 -0.57 -21.17 -7.71
C GLU A 41 -0.99 -20.25 -6.56
N LEU A 42 -0.60 -18.97 -6.59
CA LEU A 42 -1.04 -18.02 -5.55
C LEU A 42 -2.54 -17.77 -5.60
N PHE A 43 -3.16 -17.69 -6.78
CA PHE A 43 -4.61 -17.56 -6.90
C PHE A 43 -5.35 -18.82 -6.46
N ASP A 44 -4.83 -20.01 -6.79
CA ASP A 44 -5.39 -21.29 -6.37
C ASP A 44 -5.33 -21.42 -4.83
N ARG A 45 -4.19 -21.09 -4.21
CA ARG A 45 -4.03 -21.02 -2.75
C ARG A 45 -4.95 -19.96 -2.12
N ALA A 46 -5.11 -18.81 -2.77
CA ALA A 46 -6.02 -17.77 -2.30
C ALA A 46 -7.48 -18.25 -2.27
N ALA A 47 -7.93 -18.97 -3.30
CA ALA A 47 -9.27 -19.53 -3.34
C ALA A 47 -9.54 -20.51 -2.18
N LEU A 48 -8.54 -21.33 -1.81
CA LEU A 48 -8.64 -22.25 -0.66
C LEU A 48 -8.75 -21.50 0.67
N VAL A 49 -7.98 -20.40 0.84
CA VAL A 49 -8.01 -19.61 2.08
C VAL A 49 -9.30 -18.82 2.22
N LEU A 50 -9.76 -18.22 1.12
CA LEU A 50 -10.90 -17.30 1.10
C LEU A 50 -12.26 -18.03 1.01
N GLY A 51 -12.29 -19.27 0.52
CA GLY A 51 -13.50 -20.05 0.31
C GLY A 51 -14.33 -19.61 -0.91
N TYR A 52 -13.75 -18.80 -1.80
CA TYR A 52 -14.34 -18.39 -3.09
C TYR A 52 -13.26 -18.20 -4.16
N ASP A 53 -13.66 -18.30 -5.43
CA ASP A 53 -12.76 -18.07 -6.58
C ASP A 53 -12.46 -16.57 -6.76
N LEU A 54 -11.32 -16.15 -6.21
CA LEU A 54 -10.86 -14.76 -6.27
C LEU A 54 -10.54 -14.33 -7.71
N LEU A 55 -9.93 -15.24 -8.50
CA LEU A 55 -9.56 -14.94 -9.89
C LEU A 55 -10.80 -14.77 -10.76
N ALA A 56 -11.85 -15.58 -10.55
CA ALA A 56 -13.12 -15.41 -11.23
C ALA A 56 -13.79 -14.08 -10.87
N LEU A 57 -13.74 -13.64 -9.61
CA LEU A 57 -14.23 -12.33 -9.20
C LEU A 57 -13.45 -11.19 -9.88
N GLN A 58 -12.12 -11.30 -9.95
CA GLN A 58 -11.29 -10.29 -10.63
C GLN A 58 -11.55 -10.25 -12.13
N ARG A 59 -11.78 -11.40 -12.77
CA ARG A 59 -12.04 -11.51 -14.21
C ARG A 59 -13.41 -10.97 -14.61
N ASN A 60 -14.44 -11.31 -13.85
CA ASN A 60 -15.84 -11.11 -14.25
C ASN A 60 -16.50 -9.93 -13.50
N GLY A 61 -15.90 -9.44 -12.42
CA GLY A 61 -16.54 -8.45 -11.56
C GLY A 61 -17.75 -9.00 -10.80
N PRO A 62 -18.80 -8.19 -10.53
CA PRO A 62 -18.92 -6.79 -10.95
C PRO A 62 -17.91 -5.86 -10.26
N GLU A 63 -17.64 -4.71 -10.87
CA GLU A 63 -16.66 -3.75 -10.35
C GLU A 63 -17.05 -3.21 -8.97
N GLU A 64 -18.34 -3.02 -8.73
CA GLU A 64 -18.88 -2.57 -7.44
C GLU A 64 -18.49 -3.53 -6.32
N ARG A 65 -18.62 -4.86 -6.55
CA ARG A 65 -18.21 -5.87 -5.58
C ARG A 65 -16.70 -5.89 -5.36
N LEU A 66 -15.92 -5.73 -6.44
CA LEU A 66 -14.46 -5.68 -6.34
C LEU A 66 -13.97 -4.43 -5.59
N ARG A 67 -14.78 -3.35 -5.54
CA ARG A 67 -14.50 -2.13 -4.76
C ARG A 67 -14.80 -2.26 -3.27
N GLU A 68 -15.66 -3.20 -2.85
CA GLU A 68 -15.90 -3.44 -1.44
C GLU A 68 -14.61 -3.85 -0.74
N THR A 69 -14.31 -3.26 0.41
CA THR A 69 -13.02 -3.41 1.08
C THR A 69 -12.70 -4.86 1.45
N GLU A 70 -13.72 -5.66 1.77
CA GLU A 70 -13.58 -7.08 2.06
C GLU A 70 -13.12 -7.93 0.87
N PHE A 71 -13.37 -7.46 -0.38
CA PHE A 71 -12.92 -8.12 -1.60
C PHE A 71 -11.69 -7.45 -2.22
N SER A 72 -11.62 -6.11 -2.17
CA SER A 72 -10.53 -5.36 -2.80
C SER A 72 -9.18 -5.64 -2.17
N GLN A 73 -9.11 -5.73 -0.82
CA GLN A 73 -7.84 -5.99 -0.15
C GLN A 73 -7.25 -7.36 -0.49
N PRO A 74 -7.98 -8.50 -0.38
CA PRO A 74 -7.47 -9.79 -0.83
C PRO A 74 -7.11 -9.83 -2.31
N ALA A 75 -7.90 -9.16 -3.16
CA ALA A 75 -7.67 -9.13 -4.59
C ALA A 75 -6.38 -8.40 -4.97
N ILE A 76 -6.15 -7.20 -4.42
CA ILE A 76 -4.92 -6.43 -4.64
C ILE A 76 -3.72 -7.16 -4.04
N PHE A 77 -3.82 -7.68 -2.81
CA PHE A 77 -2.76 -8.43 -2.14
C PHE A 77 -2.28 -9.62 -2.99
N THR A 78 -3.22 -10.45 -3.44
CA THR A 78 -2.90 -11.63 -4.25
C THR A 78 -2.31 -11.24 -5.60
N THR A 79 -2.86 -10.21 -6.27
CA THR A 79 -2.34 -9.71 -7.55
C THR A 79 -0.92 -9.17 -7.40
N ASN A 80 -0.66 -8.36 -6.38
CA ASN A 80 0.66 -7.79 -6.11
C ASN A 80 1.72 -8.89 -5.96
N LEU A 81 1.42 -9.91 -5.16
CA LEU A 81 2.33 -11.05 -4.95
C LEU A 81 2.44 -11.96 -6.17
N ALA A 82 1.36 -12.14 -6.95
CA ALA A 82 1.38 -12.90 -8.20
C ALA A 82 2.30 -12.24 -9.24
N LEU A 83 2.24 -10.92 -9.38
CA LEU A 83 3.14 -10.15 -10.24
C LEU A 83 4.59 -10.26 -9.78
N TYR A 84 4.85 -10.16 -8.46
CA TYR A 84 6.18 -10.36 -7.90
C TYR A 84 6.71 -11.78 -8.16
N ALA A 85 5.92 -12.80 -7.88
CA ALA A 85 6.29 -14.21 -8.06
C ALA A 85 6.58 -14.56 -9.54
N ALA A 86 5.87 -13.93 -10.48
CA ALA A 86 6.06 -14.14 -11.91
C ALA A 86 7.45 -13.65 -12.41
N VAL A 87 8.08 -12.67 -11.74
CA VAL A 87 9.45 -12.24 -12.06
C VAL A 87 10.45 -13.35 -11.77
N GLY A 88 10.19 -14.18 -10.77
CA GLY A 88 11.04 -15.30 -10.40
C GLY A 88 12.17 -14.92 -9.43
N ASP A 89 13.11 -15.86 -9.24
CA ASP A 89 14.14 -15.78 -8.20
C ASP A 89 15.29 -14.79 -8.52
N ARG A 90 15.20 -14.08 -9.65
CA ARG A 90 16.19 -13.08 -10.08
C ARG A 90 16.10 -11.75 -9.34
N LEU A 91 14.95 -11.52 -8.69
CA LEU A 91 14.69 -10.29 -7.97
C LEU A 91 14.97 -10.45 -6.49
N GLU A 92 16.02 -9.81 -6.01
CA GLU A 92 16.38 -9.75 -4.60
C GLU A 92 16.32 -8.27 -4.14
N PRO A 93 15.17 -7.81 -3.60
CA PRO A 93 15.06 -6.44 -3.13
C PRO A 93 15.98 -6.19 -1.93
N VAL A 94 16.63 -5.02 -1.88
CA VAL A 94 17.42 -4.58 -0.72
C VAL A 94 16.54 -3.99 0.39
N VAL A 95 15.33 -3.56 0.04
CA VAL A 95 14.33 -2.99 0.93
C VAL A 95 12.95 -3.13 0.28
N THR A 96 11.91 -3.22 1.10
CA THR A 96 10.54 -3.30 0.60
C THR A 96 9.58 -2.51 1.47
N ALA A 97 8.49 -2.02 0.88
CA ALA A 97 7.38 -1.39 1.57
C ALA A 97 6.08 -1.57 0.79
N GLY A 98 4.96 -1.59 1.50
CA GLY A 98 3.64 -1.57 0.89
C GLY A 98 2.78 -0.45 1.47
N HIS A 99 1.89 0.13 0.69
CA HIS A 99 0.99 1.19 1.16
C HIS A 99 -0.20 0.59 1.90
N SER A 100 -0.42 1.02 3.15
CA SER A 100 -1.51 0.52 4.00
C SER A 100 -1.42 -1.01 4.18
N PHE A 101 -2.48 -1.79 3.91
CA PHE A 101 -2.50 -3.24 4.04
C PHE A 101 -1.46 -3.95 3.15
N ALA A 102 -1.00 -3.32 2.06
CA ALA A 102 0.00 -3.91 1.18
C ALA A 102 1.39 -4.05 1.85
N GLU A 103 1.57 -3.51 3.06
CA GLU A 103 2.71 -3.84 3.94
C GLU A 103 2.81 -5.35 4.20
N LEU A 104 1.66 -6.06 4.21
CA LEU A 104 1.63 -7.52 4.30
C LEU A 104 2.26 -8.20 3.08
N CYS A 105 2.20 -7.60 1.87
CA CYS A 105 2.97 -8.09 0.72
C CYS A 105 4.47 -8.06 1.00
N SER A 106 4.96 -6.96 1.59
CA SER A 106 6.36 -6.80 1.94
C SER A 106 6.81 -7.82 3.00
N LEU A 107 5.97 -8.10 4.00
CA LEU A 107 6.26 -9.12 5.02
C LEU A 107 6.32 -10.54 4.43
N VAL A 108 5.51 -10.83 3.41
CA VAL A 108 5.54 -12.14 2.72
C VAL A 108 6.83 -12.28 1.92
N ILE A 109 7.19 -11.30 1.08
CA ILE A 109 8.43 -11.39 0.28
C ILE A 109 9.69 -11.37 1.14
N ALA A 110 9.63 -10.73 2.31
CA ALA A 110 10.68 -10.73 3.31
C ALA A 110 10.67 -11.98 4.22
N ARG A 111 9.83 -12.98 3.91
CA ARG A 111 9.71 -14.25 4.65
C ARG A 111 9.41 -14.09 6.15
N SER A 112 8.80 -12.98 6.52
CA SER A 112 8.32 -12.76 7.89
C SER A 112 7.01 -13.48 8.16
N LEU A 113 6.20 -13.70 7.10
CA LEU A 113 4.87 -14.29 7.19
C LEU A 113 4.59 -15.15 5.95
N GLU A 114 3.98 -16.31 6.15
CA GLU A 114 3.55 -17.15 5.04
C GLU A 114 2.35 -16.55 4.32
N PHE A 115 2.22 -16.83 3.01
CA PHE A 115 1.18 -16.25 2.15
C PHE A 115 -0.23 -16.46 2.70
N GLU A 116 -0.57 -17.69 3.13
CA GLU A 116 -1.90 -18.01 3.65
C GLU A 116 -2.22 -17.27 4.94
N GLN A 117 -1.25 -17.13 5.84
CA GLN A 117 -1.43 -16.38 7.08
C GLN A 117 -1.62 -14.89 6.79
N ALA A 118 -0.79 -14.31 5.90
CA ALA A 118 -0.93 -12.92 5.46
C ALA A 118 -2.29 -12.67 4.80
N LEU A 119 -2.74 -13.58 3.93
CA LEU A 119 -4.03 -13.46 3.26
C LEU A 119 -5.22 -13.55 4.24
N ARG A 120 -5.14 -14.40 5.28
CA ARG A 120 -6.16 -14.42 6.36
C ARG A 120 -6.21 -13.08 7.09
N ILE A 121 -5.05 -12.48 7.39
CA ILE A 121 -4.98 -11.15 8.02
C ILE A 121 -5.60 -10.10 7.10
N VAL A 122 -5.26 -10.10 5.80
CA VAL A 122 -5.79 -9.16 4.80
C VAL A 122 -7.31 -9.30 4.66
N ALA A 123 -7.82 -10.54 4.59
CA ALA A 123 -9.25 -10.82 4.46
C ALA A 123 -10.01 -10.34 5.70
N GLU A 124 -9.53 -10.67 6.90
CA GLU A 124 -10.15 -10.21 8.15
C GLU A 124 -10.08 -8.70 8.30
N ARG A 125 -8.94 -8.07 7.92
CA ARG A 125 -8.81 -6.62 7.91
C ARG A 125 -9.85 -5.98 7.00
N GLY A 126 -10.00 -6.46 5.78
CA GLY A 126 -10.98 -5.96 4.83
C GLY A 126 -12.41 -6.08 5.34
N ARG A 127 -12.75 -7.26 5.89
CA ARG A 127 -14.06 -7.55 6.49
C ARG A 127 -14.37 -6.66 7.70
N ALA A 128 -13.42 -6.53 8.63
CA ALA A 128 -13.59 -5.75 9.86
C ALA A 128 -13.71 -4.25 9.56
N MET A 129 -12.90 -3.72 8.64
CA MET A 129 -13.00 -2.33 8.19
C MET A 129 -14.33 -2.07 7.46
N GLN A 130 -14.78 -2.98 6.59
CA GLN A 130 -16.08 -2.87 5.92
C GLN A 130 -17.23 -2.89 6.94
N ALA A 131 -17.16 -3.72 7.98
CA ALA A 131 -18.13 -3.74 9.06
C ALA A 131 -18.12 -2.43 9.87
N ALA A 132 -16.95 -1.89 10.20
CA ALA A 132 -16.82 -0.60 10.88
C ALA A 132 -17.43 0.55 10.06
N ALA A 133 -17.22 0.55 8.74
CA ALA A 133 -17.78 1.56 7.84
C ALA A 133 -19.32 1.55 7.76
N ARG A 134 -19.96 0.42 8.11
CA ARG A 134 -21.42 0.32 8.21
C ARG A 134 -21.99 0.91 9.52
N ILE A 135 -21.16 1.06 10.55
CA ILE A 135 -21.57 1.61 11.86
C ILE A 135 -21.69 3.13 11.80
N ALA A 136 -20.75 3.79 11.13
CA ALA A 136 -20.69 5.25 11.04
C ALA A 136 -20.44 5.68 9.58
N ARG A 137 -21.20 6.68 9.12
CA ARG A 137 -21.00 7.28 7.81
C ARG A 137 -19.70 8.09 7.79
N GLY A 138 -18.69 7.54 7.17
CA GLY A 138 -17.40 8.19 7.03
C GLY A 138 -17.09 8.65 5.61
N GLY A 139 -16.02 9.43 5.48
CA GLY A 139 -15.53 9.92 4.19
C GLY A 139 -14.03 10.24 4.24
N MET A 140 -13.45 10.44 3.06
CA MET A 140 -12.06 10.84 2.89
C MET A 140 -11.93 11.90 1.80
N SER A 141 -10.96 12.81 1.96
CA SER A 141 -10.63 13.80 0.95
C SER A 141 -9.12 13.97 0.82
N ALA A 142 -8.64 14.06 -0.43
CA ALA A 142 -7.25 14.39 -0.73
C ALA A 142 -7.07 15.91 -0.80
N VAL A 143 -6.24 16.46 0.06
CA VAL A 143 -5.84 17.86 0.13
C VAL A 143 -4.53 18.02 -0.65
N LEU A 144 -4.51 18.92 -1.63
CA LEU A 144 -3.37 19.20 -2.49
C LEU A 144 -2.89 20.64 -2.30
N GLY A 145 -1.59 20.82 -2.10
CA GLY A 145 -0.95 22.13 -2.05
C GLY A 145 -0.77 22.72 -0.66
N LEU A 146 -1.22 22.06 0.41
CA LEU A 146 -0.87 22.36 1.79
C LEU A 146 0.09 21.31 2.33
N GLU A 147 1.02 21.74 3.18
CA GLU A 147 1.89 20.84 3.93
C GLU A 147 1.15 20.19 5.11
N ALA A 148 1.65 19.05 5.61
CA ALA A 148 1.00 18.29 6.67
C ALA A 148 0.75 19.13 7.92
N GLU A 149 1.71 19.97 8.35
CA GLU A 149 1.57 20.85 9.52
C GLU A 149 0.51 21.94 9.30
N GLN A 150 0.37 22.45 8.08
CA GLN A 150 -0.69 23.38 7.74
C GLN A 150 -2.06 22.71 7.82
N VAL A 151 -2.17 21.47 7.29
CA VAL A 151 -3.40 20.67 7.38
C VAL A 151 -3.75 20.40 8.85
N ARG A 152 -2.80 19.95 9.69
CA ARG A 152 -3.01 19.76 11.14
C ARG A 152 -3.47 21.06 11.82
N GLY A 153 -2.81 22.17 11.53
CA GLY A 153 -3.16 23.47 12.10
C GLY A 153 -4.56 23.94 11.70
N VAL A 154 -5.03 23.65 10.48
CA VAL A 154 -6.43 23.93 10.06
C VAL A 154 -7.40 23.08 10.85
N LEU A 155 -7.18 21.75 10.92
CA LEU A 155 -8.06 20.83 11.66
C LEU A 155 -8.16 21.21 13.14
N GLU A 156 -7.07 21.62 13.75
CA GLU A 156 -7.05 22.02 15.16
C GLU A 156 -7.80 23.33 15.43
N ARG A 157 -7.59 24.35 14.58
CA ARG A 157 -8.32 25.63 14.69
C ARG A 157 -9.82 25.46 14.48
N GLU A 158 -10.21 24.62 13.53
CA GLU A 158 -11.60 24.41 13.18
C GLU A 158 -12.29 23.31 13.98
N ARG A 159 -11.60 22.66 14.90
CA ARG A 159 -12.09 21.48 15.63
C ARG A 159 -13.49 21.66 16.23
N ALA A 160 -13.77 22.84 16.81
CA ALA A 160 -15.08 23.15 17.38
C ALA A 160 -16.19 23.30 16.33
N ASN A 161 -15.82 23.66 15.09
CA ASN A 161 -16.75 23.96 13.99
C ASN A 161 -17.00 22.74 13.08
N LEU A 162 -16.13 21.72 13.16
CA LEU A 162 -16.19 20.57 12.23
C LEU A 162 -17.36 19.62 12.55
N GLY A 163 -17.94 19.67 13.74
CA GLY A 163 -19.13 18.91 14.10
C GLY A 163 -18.94 17.39 14.18
N GLY A 164 -17.68 16.91 14.21
CA GLY A 164 -17.35 15.50 14.25
C GLY A 164 -15.85 15.24 14.23
N ARG A 165 -15.48 13.95 14.14
CA ARG A 165 -14.09 13.49 14.14
C ARG A 165 -13.52 13.59 12.73
N VAL A 166 -12.35 14.18 12.58
CA VAL A 166 -11.57 14.20 11.34
C VAL A 166 -10.08 14.29 11.68
N GLY A 167 -9.25 13.57 10.95
CA GLY A 167 -7.81 13.54 11.14
C GLY A 167 -7.06 13.28 9.84
N LEU A 168 -5.72 13.24 9.93
CA LEU A 168 -4.89 12.81 8.81
C LEU A 168 -4.97 11.29 8.69
N ALA A 169 -5.20 10.82 7.45
CA ALA A 169 -5.22 9.39 7.10
C ALA A 169 -3.96 8.96 6.33
N ASN A 170 -3.51 9.77 5.37
CA ASN A 170 -2.30 9.47 4.61
C ASN A 170 -1.43 10.72 4.44
N PHE A 171 -0.15 10.55 4.72
CA PHE A 171 0.89 11.50 4.35
C PHE A 171 1.62 10.96 3.12
N ASN A 172 1.09 11.25 1.92
CA ASN A 172 1.57 10.68 0.67
C ASN A 172 2.78 11.44 0.08
N SER A 173 2.82 12.75 0.27
CA SER A 173 3.94 13.63 -0.11
C SER A 173 3.84 14.92 0.70
N PRO A 174 4.86 15.80 0.70
CA PRO A 174 4.82 17.07 1.44
C PRO A 174 3.55 17.90 1.19
N THR A 175 2.97 17.82 0.00
CA THR A 175 1.80 18.60 -0.41
C THR A 175 0.62 17.78 -0.91
N GLN A 176 0.57 16.48 -0.56
CA GLN A 176 -0.54 15.58 -0.85
C GLN A 176 -0.90 14.80 0.39
N ILE A 177 -1.89 15.30 1.12
CA ILE A 177 -2.37 14.76 2.39
C ILE A 177 -3.78 14.24 2.20
N VAL A 178 -4.13 13.13 2.83
CA VAL A 178 -5.53 12.65 2.87
C VAL A 178 -6.05 12.83 4.28
N ILE A 179 -7.24 13.44 4.38
CA ILE A 179 -8.01 13.54 5.63
C ILE A 179 -9.16 12.53 5.61
N SER A 180 -9.52 12.03 6.79
CA SER A 180 -10.51 10.97 6.98
C SER A 180 -11.28 11.16 8.29
N GLY A 181 -12.56 10.81 8.31
CA GLY A 181 -13.40 10.94 9.50
C GLY A 181 -14.89 10.88 9.22
N ASP A 182 -15.70 11.43 10.12
CA ASP A 182 -17.14 11.59 9.94
C ASP A 182 -17.42 12.38 8.66
N TYR A 183 -18.36 11.92 7.84
CA TYR A 183 -18.57 12.44 6.49
C TYR A 183 -18.75 13.96 6.44
N ASP A 184 -19.65 14.50 7.29
CA ASP A 184 -19.94 15.94 7.30
C ASP A 184 -18.76 16.76 7.84
N ALA A 185 -18.02 16.23 8.82
CA ALA A 185 -16.79 16.85 9.32
C ALA A 185 -15.69 16.91 8.25
N VAL A 186 -15.54 15.86 7.44
CA VAL A 186 -14.61 15.87 6.31
C VAL A 186 -15.00 16.90 5.25
N GLN A 187 -16.30 17.10 4.98
CA GLN A 187 -16.76 18.14 4.04
C GLN A 187 -16.49 19.54 4.59
N ALA A 188 -16.77 19.79 5.87
CA ALA A 188 -16.45 21.06 6.54
C ALA A 188 -14.94 21.33 6.54
N ALA A 189 -14.12 20.32 6.86
CA ALA A 189 -12.68 20.41 6.81
C ALA A 189 -12.17 20.70 5.39
N ALA A 190 -12.77 20.09 4.36
CA ALA A 190 -12.41 20.32 2.96
C ALA A 190 -12.62 21.80 2.56
N ALA A 191 -13.71 22.43 3.00
CA ALA A 191 -13.95 23.86 2.78
C ALA A 191 -12.89 24.70 3.50
N ALA A 192 -12.62 24.43 4.77
CA ALA A 192 -11.59 25.14 5.57
C ALA A 192 -10.18 25.01 4.97
N MET A 193 -9.86 23.86 4.34
CA MET A 193 -8.58 23.67 3.64
C MET A 193 -8.47 24.57 2.40
N LEU A 194 -9.57 24.74 1.63
CA LEU A 194 -9.61 25.65 0.48
C LEU A 194 -9.42 27.10 0.93
N ASP A 195 -10.11 27.53 2.00
CA ASP A 195 -9.97 28.86 2.59
C ASP A 195 -8.54 29.12 3.12
N ALA A 196 -7.87 28.06 3.59
CA ALA A 196 -6.48 28.11 4.04
C ALA A 196 -5.45 28.06 2.89
N GLY A 197 -5.89 28.04 1.63
CA GLY A 197 -5.03 28.10 0.46
C GLY A 197 -4.66 26.76 -0.17
N ALA A 198 -5.38 25.67 0.13
CA ALA A 198 -5.24 24.42 -0.62
C ALA A 198 -5.52 24.67 -2.11
N LYS A 199 -4.64 24.17 -2.98
CA LYS A 199 -4.84 24.30 -4.44
C LYS A 199 -6.06 23.52 -4.91
N ARG A 200 -6.35 22.40 -4.27
CA ARG A 200 -7.48 21.53 -4.58
C ARG A 200 -7.77 20.59 -3.41
N VAL A 201 -9.05 20.32 -3.16
CA VAL A 201 -9.50 19.22 -2.30
C VAL A 201 -10.40 18.31 -3.11
N VAL A 202 -10.14 17.01 -3.09
CA VAL A 202 -10.83 16.00 -3.90
C VAL A 202 -11.43 14.96 -2.99
N ALA A 203 -12.76 14.86 -2.97
CA ALA A 203 -13.43 13.75 -2.28
C ALA A 203 -13.04 12.42 -2.93
N LEU A 204 -12.68 11.45 -2.09
CA LEU A 204 -12.32 10.11 -2.55
C LEU A 204 -13.57 9.24 -2.63
N ASN A 205 -13.66 8.43 -3.70
CA ASN A 205 -14.76 7.47 -3.86
C ASN A 205 -14.48 6.20 -3.04
N VAL A 206 -14.70 6.29 -1.73
CA VAL A 206 -14.51 5.20 -0.76
C VAL A 206 -15.74 5.01 0.09
N SER A 207 -15.96 3.80 0.60
CA SER A 207 -17.13 3.43 1.40
C SER A 207 -16.96 3.70 2.90
N GLY A 208 -15.81 4.17 3.36
CA GLY A 208 -15.54 4.38 4.78
C GLY A 208 -14.40 5.37 5.04
N ALA A 209 -14.24 5.71 6.31
CA ALA A 209 -13.19 6.60 6.81
C ALA A 209 -11.95 5.80 7.21
N TRP A 210 -11.24 5.27 6.22
CA TRP A 210 -10.03 4.49 6.47
C TRP A 210 -8.96 5.32 7.18
N HIS A 211 -8.18 4.67 8.06
CA HIS A 211 -7.12 5.31 8.83
C HIS A 211 -7.62 6.46 9.72
N SER A 212 -8.75 6.24 10.39
CA SER A 212 -9.35 7.18 11.35
C SER A 212 -9.91 6.44 12.57
N GLU A 213 -10.27 7.19 13.62
CA GLU A 213 -10.92 6.68 14.83
C GLU A 213 -12.22 5.90 14.53
N LEU A 214 -12.89 6.16 13.38
CA LEU A 214 -14.07 5.42 12.98
C LEU A 214 -13.77 3.93 12.70
N MET A 215 -12.51 3.57 12.52
CA MET A 215 -12.07 2.19 12.32
C MET A 215 -11.74 1.46 13.62
N GLU A 216 -11.90 2.07 14.80
CA GLU A 216 -11.68 1.39 16.09
C GLU A 216 -12.41 0.05 16.24
N PRO A 217 -13.67 -0.13 15.74
CA PRO A 217 -14.36 -1.42 15.80
C PRO A 217 -13.62 -2.54 15.04
N ALA A 218 -12.72 -2.21 14.12
CA ALA A 218 -11.92 -3.20 13.38
C ALA A 218 -10.68 -3.69 14.16
N LEU A 219 -10.27 -3.00 15.23
CA LEU A 219 -9.04 -3.34 15.97
C LEU A 219 -9.08 -4.73 16.57
N GLU A 220 -10.17 -5.10 17.26
CA GLU A 220 -10.22 -6.36 17.99
C GLU A 220 -10.30 -7.60 17.06
N PRO A 221 -11.15 -7.60 16.02
CA PRO A 221 -11.12 -8.69 15.03
C PRO A 221 -9.75 -8.84 14.34
N LEU A 222 -9.11 -7.72 13.99
CA LEU A 222 -7.78 -7.74 13.38
C LEU A 222 -6.72 -8.23 14.37
N ARG A 223 -6.78 -7.80 15.64
CA ARG A 223 -5.89 -8.27 16.71
C ARG A 223 -5.92 -9.78 16.83
N ALA A 224 -7.13 -10.38 16.89
CA ALA A 224 -7.30 -11.80 17.06
C ALA A 224 -6.55 -12.61 15.98
N VAL A 225 -6.65 -12.23 14.70
CA VAL A 225 -5.98 -12.96 13.62
C VAL A 225 -4.48 -12.67 13.57
N VAL A 226 -4.03 -11.43 13.87
CA VAL A 226 -2.61 -11.07 13.90
C VAL A 226 -1.89 -11.79 15.03
N GLU A 227 -2.48 -11.84 16.23
CA GLU A 227 -1.87 -12.53 17.38
C GLU A 227 -1.80 -14.06 17.17
N ALA A 228 -2.79 -14.65 16.48
CA ALA A 228 -2.80 -16.06 16.14
C ALA A 228 -1.84 -16.45 14.99
N SER A 229 -1.22 -15.50 14.33
CA SER A 229 -0.30 -15.74 13.20
C SER A 229 1.14 -15.83 13.66
N ASP A 230 1.92 -16.71 13.00
CA ASP A 230 3.33 -16.94 13.28
C ASP A 230 4.20 -16.00 12.44
N PHE A 231 4.77 -15.01 13.08
CA PHE A 231 5.68 -14.06 12.44
C PHE A 231 7.15 -14.41 12.75
N GLY A 232 7.97 -14.44 11.70
CA GLY A 232 9.43 -14.40 11.83
C GLY A 232 9.98 -12.98 11.65
N MET A 233 11.27 -12.81 11.94
CA MET A 233 11.95 -11.56 11.56
C MET A 233 12.14 -11.50 10.05
N PRO A 234 11.84 -10.35 9.41
CA PRO A 234 12.08 -10.17 8.00
C PRO A 234 13.56 -10.37 7.61
N ASN A 235 13.83 -11.08 6.53
CA ASN A 235 15.18 -11.24 5.97
C ASN A 235 15.59 -10.10 5.02
N ILE A 236 14.64 -9.23 4.66
CA ILE A 236 14.81 -7.98 3.93
C ILE A 236 14.20 -6.88 4.80
N ASP A 237 14.78 -5.69 4.83
CA ASP A 237 14.20 -4.59 5.59
C ASP A 237 12.82 -4.20 5.03
N VAL A 238 11.79 -4.35 5.86
CA VAL A 238 10.41 -3.92 5.61
C VAL A 238 10.18 -2.61 6.33
N ILE A 239 9.80 -1.56 5.59
CA ILE A 239 9.55 -0.24 6.17
C ILE A 239 8.07 -0.15 6.58
N SER A 240 7.85 0.17 7.85
CA SER A 240 6.52 0.32 8.43
C SER A 240 5.82 1.59 7.95
N ASN A 241 4.51 1.49 7.68
CA ASN A 241 3.65 2.65 7.36
C ASN A 241 3.39 3.56 8.56
N VAL A 242 3.48 3.04 9.79
CA VAL A 242 3.09 3.76 11.01
C VAL A 242 4.17 4.76 11.43
N ASP A 243 5.45 4.40 11.29
CA ASP A 243 6.57 5.23 11.75
C ASP A 243 7.66 5.48 10.71
N GLY A 244 7.53 4.92 9.49
CA GLY A 244 8.53 5.07 8.42
C GLY A 244 9.88 4.42 8.73
N ARG A 245 9.90 3.42 9.62
CA ARG A 245 11.14 2.75 10.07
C ARG A 245 11.16 1.27 9.69
N PRO A 246 12.35 0.70 9.47
CA PRO A 246 12.46 -0.74 9.27
C PRO A 246 12.13 -1.49 10.57
N TYR A 247 11.39 -2.58 10.44
CA TYR A 247 11.07 -3.45 11.57
C TYR A 247 12.31 -4.09 12.18
N ARG A 248 12.36 -4.15 13.53
CA ARG A 248 13.48 -4.71 14.29
C ARG A 248 13.04 -5.77 15.32
N ASP A 249 11.74 -5.97 15.49
CA ASP A 249 11.18 -7.02 16.36
C ASP A 249 9.75 -7.36 15.92
N VAL A 250 9.34 -8.61 16.21
CA VAL A 250 8.02 -9.16 15.85
C VAL A 250 6.89 -8.46 16.61
N ALA A 251 7.11 -8.06 17.85
CA ALA A 251 6.07 -7.41 18.65
C ALA A 251 5.68 -6.05 18.04
N THR A 252 6.66 -5.32 17.51
CA THR A 252 6.43 -4.07 16.77
C THR A 252 5.70 -4.33 15.45
N ILE A 253 6.02 -5.41 14.70
CA ILE A 253 5.27 -5.78 13.49
C ILE A 253 3.80 -5.98 13.84
N LYS A 254 3.49 -6.85 14.79
CA LYS A 254 2.11 -7.17 15.19
C LYS A 254 1.36 -5.90 15.64
N ARG A 255 1.97 -5.13 16.52
CA ARG A 255 1.37 -3.88 17.04
C ARG A 255 1.05 -2.89 15.92
N ASN A 256 1.98 -2.64 15.00
CA ASN A 256 1.82 -1.68 13.93
C ASN A 256 0.78 -2.16 12.90
N LEU A 257 0.74 -3.45 12.55
CA LEU A 257 -0.30 -4.02 11.68
C LEU A 257 -1.70 -3.83 12.28
N ILE A 258 -1.88 -4.08 13.60
CA ILE A 258 -3.17 -3.88 14.27
C ILE A 258 -3.56 -2.40 14.24
N ARG A 259 -2.64 -1.52 14.61
CA ARG A 259 -2.90 -0.08 14.66
C ARG A 259 -3.08 0.56 13.29
N SER A 260 -2.56 -0.05 12.24
CA SER A 260 -2.59 0.48 10.87
C SER A 260 -3.98 0.84 10.34
N VAL A 261 -5.07 0.33 10.96
CA VAL A 261 -6.44 0.64 10.52
C VAL A 261 -6.94 1.99 11.05
N VAL A 262 -6.35 2.47 12.16
CA VAL A 262 -6.71 3.75 12.79
C VAL A 262 -5.61 4.81 12.67
N ASP A 263 -4.35 4.37 12.50
CA ASP A 263 -3.19 5.26 12.40
C ASP A 263 -2.99 5.76 10.96
N GLU A 264 -2.33 6.93 10.85
CA GLU A 264 -1.92 7.56 9.59
C GLU A 264 -0.92 6.69 8.83
N VAL A 265 -1.10 6.57 7.52
CA VAL A 265 -0.10 5.98 6.61
C VAL A 265 0.96 7.03 6.28
N ARG A 266 2.16 6.88 6.79
CA ARG A 266 3.30 7.79 6.59
C ARG A 266 4.10 7.42 5.35
N TRP A 267 3.44 7.41 4.18
CA TRP A 267 4.08 6.98 2.95
C TRP A 267 5.27 7.85 2.54
N HIS A 268 5.20 9.16 2.75
CA HIS A 268 6.32 10.04 2.44
C HIS A 268 7.58 9.68 3.23
N ASP A 269 7.45 9.42 4.53
CA ASP A 269 8.57 9.01 5.38
C ASP A 269 9.08 7.63 4.98
N THR A 270 8.16 6.70 4.66
CA THR A 270 8.48 5.38 4.13
C THR A 270 9.30 5.48 2.85
N ALA A 271 8.88 6.32 1.91
CA ALA A 271 9.59 6.52 0.65
C ALA A 271 10.97 7.18 0.86
N GLN A 272 11.08 8.17 1.75
CA GLN A 272 12.37 8.75 2.14
C GLN A 272 13.32 7.68 2.71
N ARG A 273 12.79 6.80 3.58
CA ARG A 273 13.58 5.70 4.14
C ARG A 273 14.04 4.72 3.08
N ILE A 274 13.22 4.40 2.08
CA ILE A 274 13.62 3.57 0.93
C ILE A 274 14.80 4.19 0.20
N LEU A 275 14.79 5.51 -0.03
CA LEU A 275 15.88 6.21 -0.74
C LEU A 275 17.22 6.15 0.01
N GLU A 276 17.21 6.04 1.33
CA GLU A 276 18.44 5.86 2.14
C GLU A 276 19.17 4.54 1.83
N TYR A 277 18.46 3.52 1.33
CA TYR A 277 19.06 2.27 0.85
C TYR A 277 19.74 2.43 -0.51
N THR A 278 19.69 3.63 -1.11
CA THR A 278 20.31 3.94 -2.41
C THR A 278 19.96 2.91 -3.50
N PRO A 279 18.67 2.59 -3.73
CA PRO A 279 18.31 1.68 -4.80
C PRO A 279 18.63 2.32 -6.16
N GLY A 280 19.09 1.51 -7.11
CA GLY A 280 19.24 1.92 -8.50
C GLY A 280 17.90 1.89 -9.26
N LEU A 281 16.94 1.11 -8.74
CA LEU A 281 15.61 0.94 -9.32
C LEU A 281 14.56 0.78 -8.21
N VAL A 282 13.40 1.40 -8.39
CA VAL A 282 12.19 1.08 -7.62
C VAL A 282 11.21 0.36 -8.54
N VAL A 283 10.68 -0.77 -8.07
CA VAL A 283 9.68 -1.56 -8.80
C VAL A 283 8.38 -1.56 -8.01
N GLU A 284 7.32 -1.02 -8.61
CA GLU A 284 5.95 -1.09 -8.10
C GLU A 284 5.25 -2.31 -8.70
N PHE A 285 4.81 -3.24 -7.84
CA PHE A 285 4.07 -4.43 -8.23
C PHE A 285 2.59 -4.24 -7.94
N GLY A 286 1.78 -4.03 -8.96
CA GLY A 286 0.34 -3.82 -8.81
C GLY A 286 -0.30 -3.21 -10.04
N ALA A 287 -1.64 -3.29 -10.10
CA ALA A 287 -2.42 -2.89 -11.27
C ALA A 287 -2.44 -1.37 -11.57
N SER A 288 -1.68 -0.55 -10.83
CA SER A 288 -1.65 0.92 -10.97
C SER A 288 -0.24 1.49 -10.81
N ASN A 289 -0.08 2.76 -11.18
CA ASN A 289 1.16 3.53 -11.00
C ASN A 289 0.91 4.66 -9.99
N VAL A 290 0.69 4.29 -8.73
CA VAL A 290 0.43 5.28 -7.66
C VAL A 290 1.72 5.63 -6.93
N LEU A 291 2.43 4.63 -6.45
CA LEU A 291 3.61 4.83 -5.60
C LEU A 291 4.79 5.33 -6.41
N GLY A 292 4.99 4.79 -7.61
CA GLY A 292 6.01 5.26 -8.54
C GLY A 292 5.81 6.73 -8.93
N ALA A 293 4.57 7.15 -9.15
CA ALA A 293 4.25 8.55 -9.43
C ALA A 293 4.53 9.48 -8.24
N LEU A 294 4.31 9.02 -7.01
CA LEU A 294 4.68 9.77 -5.80
C LEU A 294 6.20 9.86 -5.63
N MET A 295 6.90 8.74 -5.80
CA MET A 295 8.36 8.68 -5.64
C MET A 295 9.10 9.51 -6.69
N LYS A 296 8.65 9.54 -7.94
CA LYS A 296 9.26 10.37 -9.02
C LYS A 296 9.34 11.87 -8.67
N ARG A 297 8.53 12.34 -7.74
CA ARG A 297 8.53 13.75 -7.28
C ARG A 297 9.54 14.01 -6.16
N MET A 298 10.18 12.97 -5.64
CA MET A 298 11.15 13.09 -4.56
C MET A 298 12.56 13.39 -5.12
N ALA A 299 13.28 14.26 -4.43
CA ALA A 299 14.65 14.56 -4.80
C ALA A 299 15.54 13.31 -4.69
N GLY A 300 16.30 13.03 -5.75
CA GLY A 300 17.19 11.85 -5.77
C GLY A 300 16.50 10.51 -6.01
N ALA A 301 15.20 10.50 -6.35
CA ALA A 301 14.51 9.26 -6.67
C ALA A 301 15.13 8.57 -7.89
N PRO A 302 15.36 7.24 -7.83
CA PRO A 302 15.85 6.46 -8.95
C PRO A 302 14.75 6.26 -10.01
N ALA A 303 15.11 5.58 -11.10
CA ALA A 303 14.13 5.11 -12.06
C ALA A 303 13.06 4.25 -11.37
N THR A 304 11.80 4.37 -11.82
CA THR A 304 10.69 3.59 -11.31
C THR A 304 10.03 2.83 -12.45
N ILE A 305 9.85 1.53 -12.26
CA ILE A 305 9.12 0.64 -13.18
C ILE A 305 7.85 0.16 -12.47
N VAL A 306 6.76 0.09 -13.23
CA VAL A 306 5.51 -0.54 -12.78
C VAL A 306 5.36 -1.88 -13.49
N VAL A 307 5.14 -2.92 -12.70
CA VAL A 307 4.81 -4.27 -13.14
C VAL A 307 3.33 -4.46 -12.83
N SER A 308 2.47 -4.18 -13.83
CA SER A 308 1.01 -4.25 -13.72
C SER A 308 0.37 -5.41 -14.50
N ASP A 309 1.15 -6.02 -15.39
CA ASP A 309 0.77 -7.05 -16.35
C ASP A 309 1.97 -7.95 -16.65
N PHE A 310 1.76 -8.98 -17.46
CA PHE A 310 2.83 -9.90 -17.81
C PHE A 310 3.90 -9.23 -18.69
N GLY A 311 3.55 -8.28 -19.54
CA GLY A 311 4.51 -7.50 -20.30
C GLY A 311 5.45 -6.69 -19.39
N GLY A 312 4.94 -6.20 -18.24
CA GLY A 312 5.75 -5.59 -17.18
C GLY A 312 6.74 -6.58 -16.56
N VAL A 313 6.32 -7.82 -16.32
CA VAL A 313 7.19 -8.91 -15.84
C VAL A 313 8.32 -9.16 -16.83
N GLU A 314 8.01 -9.34 -18.13
CA GLU A 314 9.02 -9.58 -19.18
C GLU A 314 10.02 -8.42 -19.29
N ARG A 315 9.54 -7.17 -19.25
CA ARG A 315 10.42 -5.98 -19.26
C ARG A 315 11.37 -5.95 -18.07
N LEU A 316 10.87 -6.24 -16.87
CA LEU A 316 11.70 -6.27 -15.66
C LEU A 316 12.72 -7.41 -15.74
N GLN A 317 12.31 -8.61 -16.16
CA GLN A 317 13.23 -9.76 -16.35
C GLN A 317 14.35 -9.41 -17.31
N ALA A 318 14.02 -8.81 -18.47
CA ALA A 318 15.01 -8.39 -19.47
C ALA A 318 15.99 -7.35 -18.90
N LEU A 319 15.51 -6.43 -18.04
CA LEU A 319 16.36 -5.45 -17.37
C LEU A 319 17.31 -6.10 -16.36
N LEU A 320 16.83 -7.07 -15.59
CA LEU A 320 17.63 -7.79 -14.60
C LEU A 320 18.68 -8.71 -15.24
N ASP A 321 18.42 -9.20 -16.46
CA ASP A 321 19.33 -10.03 -17.25
C ASP A 321 20.37 -9.24 -18.05
N ALA A 322 20.16 -7.92 -18.20
CA ALA A 322 21.10 -7.08 -18.95
C ALA A 322 22.44 -6.98 -18.22
N PRO A 323 23.59 -7.18 -18.92
CA PRO A 323 24.89 -7.03 -18.31
C PRO A 323 25.07 -5.60 -17.77
N ALA A 324 25.75 -5.47 -16.63
CA ALA A 324 25.93 -4.21 -15.91
C ALA A 324 26.53 -3.07 -16.76
N GLU A 325 27.15 -3.39 -17.88
CA GLU A 325 27.77 -2.43 -18.82
C GLU A 325 26.74 -1.74 -19.75
N ALA A 326 25.53 -2.29 -19.89
CA ALA A 326 24.49 -1.74 -20.78
C ALA A 326 23.64 -0.61 -20.14
N ASN A 327 23.84 -0.34 -18.86
CA ASN A 327 23.07 0.63 -18.07
C ASN A 327 23.84 1.94 -17.79
N VAL A 328 24.79 2.33 -18.67
CA VAL A 328 25.59 3.59 -18.57
C VAL A 328 24.98 4.70 -19.44
#